data_9de9e452a84fee610b4bb58c2ccd17d9
#
_entry.id   9de9e452a84fee610b4bb58c2ccd17d9
#
_cell.length_a   1.000
_cell.length_b   1.000
_cell.length_c   1.000
_cell.angle_alpha   90.00
_cell.angle_beta   90.00
_cell.angle_gamma   90.00
#
_symmetry.space_group_name_H-M   'P 1'
#
loop_
_entity.id
_entity.type
_entity.pdbx_description
1 polymer ?
#
loop_
_entity_poly.entity_id
_entity_poly.type
_entity_poly.pdbx_seq_one_letter_code
_entity_poly.pdbx_strand_id
1 'polypeptide(L)'
;GTDVLVLETVDEWTRIETADGFYGYIENKYLTETREQELEPVTDVVEPEIEYRKMDGRVCLAWNVISFKESNEFMPGMLVGTKAINVLAPTWFTLDSEDGDIDNKASRDYIKTAHDNGMQVWGVLDNFQNHDGRLYTQFLETYAGRQKVIKTVVEEALKYGIEGINVDIEGLTEAEGPDFVE
;
A
#
# COMPACT_ATOMS: atom_id res chain seq x y z
N GLY A 1 -0.50 -1.11 34.91
CA GLY A 1 0.25 -1.84 33.87
C GLY A 1 -0.63 -1.97 32.66
N THR A 2 -0.04 -2.24 31.53
CA THR A 2 -0.75 -2.50 30.27
C THR A 2 -0.57 -3.99 29.97
N ASP A 3 -1.63 -4.67 29.58
CA ASP A 3 -1.55 -6.07 29.14
C ASP A 3 -0.92 -6.12 27.74
N VAL A 4 -0.06 -7.10 27.53
CA VAL A 4 0.62 -7.35 26.24
C VAL A 4 0.57 -8.84 25.93
N LEU A 5 0.51 -9.19 24.65
CA LEU A 5 0.65 -10.56 24.21
C LEU A 5 2.15 -10.92 24.19
N VAL A 6 2.50 -12.03 24.86
CA VAL A 6 3.87 -12.57 24.83
C VAL A 6 4.01 -13.48 23.61
N LEU A 7 4.95 -13.18 22.73
CA LEU A 7 5.18 -13.96 21.52
C LEU A 7 6.36 -14.91 21.66
N GLU A 8 7.51 -14.40 22.15
CA GLU A 8 8.74 -15.16 22.27
C GLU A 8 9.62 -14.55 23.36
N THR A 9 10.33 -15.39 24.12
CA THR A 9 11.32 -14.95 25.09
C THR A 9 12.70 -15.38 24.65
N VAL A 10 13.62 -14.42 24.51
CA VAL A 10 15.02 -14.65 24.12
C VAL A 10 15.92 -13.98 25.17
N ASP A 11 16.63 -14.80 25.94
CA ASP A 11 17.50 -14.37 27.04
C ASP A 11 16.78 -13.46 28.06
N GLU A 12 17.20 -12.21 28.17
CA GLU A 12 16.63 -11.21 29.09
C GLU A 12 15.52 -10.36 28.46
N TRP A 13 15.15 -10.63 27.21
CA TRP A 13 14.16 -9.89 26.46
C TRP A 13 12.98 -10.77 26.04
N THR A 14 11.81 -10.18 26.03
CA THR A 14 10.59 -10.82 25.52
C THR A 14 10.03 -9.98 24.37
N ARG A 15 9.78 -10.63 23.24
CA ARG A 15 9.03 -10.05 22.14
C ARG A 15 7.56 -10.04 22.50
N ILE A 16 6.93 -8.90 22.37
CA ILE A 16 5.54 -8.66 22.73
C ILE A 16 4.77 -8.00 21.58
N GLU A 17 3.46 -8.15 21.64
CA GLU A 17 2.50 -7.38 20.85
C GLU A 17 1.60 -6.61 21.80
N THR A 18 1.39 -5.32 21.56
CA THR A 18 0.47 -4.47 22.31
C THR A 18 -0.95 -4.61 21.79
N ALA A 19 -1.95 -4.19 22.57
CA ALA A 19 -3.37 -4.29 22.19
C ALA A 19 -3.73 -3.47 20.93
N ASP A 20 -2.90 -2.51 20.55
CA ASP A 20 -3.01 -1.68 19.35
C ASP A 20 -2.13 -2.19 18.19
N GLY A 21 -1.61 -3.42 18.30
CA GLY A 21 -0.92 -4.12 17.21
C GLY A 21 0.56 -3.76 17.06
N PHE A 22 1.19 -3.03 17.99
CA PHE A 22 2.62 -2.77 17.93
C PHE A 22 3.44 -3.96 18.41
N TYR A 23 4.45 -4.33 17.64
CA TYR A 23 5.46 -5.31 18.01
C TYR A 23 6.68 -4.62 18.62
N GLY A 24 7.27 -5.24 19.63
CA GLY A 24 8.47 -4.71 20.27
C GLY A 24 9.11 -5.72 21.23
N TYR A 25 10.24 -5.30 21.81
CA TYR A 25 10.93 -6.08 22.83
C TYR A 25 10.89 -5.34 24.16
N ILE A 26 10.60 -6.06 25.24
CA ILE A 26 10.63 -5.57 26.62
C ILE A 26 11.58 -6.43 27.43
N GLU A 27 12.35 -5.82 28.35
CA GLU A 27 13.14 -6.60 29.29
C GLU A 27 12.23 -7.39 30.23
N ASN A 28 12.53 -8.67 30.46
CA ASN A 28 11.73 -9.59 31.28
C ASN A 28 11.41 -9.04 32.67
N LYS A 29 12.29 -8.21 33.24
CA LYS A 29 12.09 -7.58 34.55
C LYS A 29 10.86 -6.66 34.66
N TYR A 30 10.33 -6.21 33.51
CA TYR A 30 9.14 -5.36 33.45
C TYR A 30 7.85 -6.15 33.24
N LEU A 31 7.94 -7.45 32.95
CA LEU A 31 6.77 -8.35 32.91
C LEU A 31 6.48 -8.83 34.32
N THR A 32 5.25 -8.66 34.79
CA THR A 32 4.88 -8.98 36.18
C THR A 32 4.28 -10.36 36.32
N GLU A 33 3.29 -10.69 35.50
CA GLU A 33 2.59 -11.97 35.54
C GLU A 33 2.30 -12.40 34.10
N THR A 34 2.56 -13.68 33.79
CA THR A 34 2.17 -14.26 32.52
C THR A 34 1.04 -15.24 32.77
N ARG A 35 -0.04 -15.13 32.01
CA ARG A 35 -1.18 -16.04 32.06
C ARG A 35 -1.49 -16.54 30.68
N GLU A 36 -1.87 -17.81 30.58
CA GLU A 36 -2.48 -18.31 29.35
C GLU A 36 -3.91 -17.77 29.29
N GLN A 37 -4.26 -17.19 28.15
CA GLN A 37 -5.61 -16.74 27.86
C GLN A 37 -6.07 -17.43 26.59
N GLU A 38 -7.16 -18.18 26.68
CA GLU A 38 -7.84 -18.67 25.48
C GLU A 38 -8.51 -17.46 24.81
N LEU A 39 -8.04 -17.13 23.62
CA LEU A 39 -8.65 -16.06 22.83
C LEU A 39 -9.98 -16.58 22.30
N GLU A 40 -11.09 -16.00 22.77
CA GLU A 40 -12.37 -16.28 22.15
C GLU A 40 -12.34 -15.87 20.68
N PRO A 41 -12.82 -16.73 19.77
CA PRO A 41 -12.88 -16.36 18.36
C PRO A 41 -13.73 -15.10 18.21
N VAL A 42 -13.17 -14.10 17.54
CA VAL A 42 -13.89 -12.87 17.21
C VAL A 42 -15.04 -13.24 16.27
N THR A 43 -16.27 -13.23 16.79
CA THR A 43 -17.47 -13.65 16.06
C THR A 43 -18.31 -12.47 15.54
N ASP A 44 -17.94 -11.26 15.91
CA ASP A 44 -18.64 -10.00 15.61
C ASP A 44 -17.90 -9.12 14.60
N VAL A 45 -17.00 -9.71 13.80
CA VAL A 45 -16.40 -9.01 12.67
C VAL A 45 -17.51 -8.70 11.68
N VAL A 46 -17.99 -7.48 11.74
CA VAL A 46 -18.81 -6.92 10.64
C VAL A 46 -17.82 -6.66 9.51
N GLU A 47 -17.82 -7.53 8.49
CA GLU A 47 -17.09 -7.21 7.28
C GLU A 47 -17.62 -5.87 6.75
N PRO A 48 -16.76 -4.85 6.57
CA PRO A 48 -17.22 -3.60 6.01
C PRO A 48 -17.86 -3.90 4.64
N GLU A 49 -19.05 -3.35 4.37
CA GLU A 49 -19.61 -3.34 3.02
C GLU A 49 -18.65 -2.51 2.15
N ILE A 50 -17.67 -3.17 1.58
CA ILE A 50 -16.78 -2.55 0.61
C ILE A 50 -17.52 -2.60 -0.72
N GLU A 51 -17.95 -1.44 -1.21
CA GLU A 51 -18.40 -1.29 -2.59
C GLU A 51 -17.21 -1.53 -3.52
N TYR A 52 -17.02 -2.79 -3.91
CA TYR A 52 -16.08 -3.11 -4.97
C TYR A 52 -16.63 -2.59 -6.29
N ARG A 53 -15.91 -1.69 -6.93
CA ARG A 53 -16.15 -1.36 -8.35
C ARG A 53 -15.67 -2.52 -9.21
N LYS A 54 -16.41 -3.61 -9.14
CA LYS A 54 -16.12 -4.84 -9.85
C LYS A 54 -16.20 -4.60 -11.34
N MET A 55 -15.14 -4.96 -12.07
CA MET A 55 -15.22 -5.05 -13.52
C MET A 55 -15.97 -6.32 -13.91
N ASP A 56 -16.90 -6.20 -14.86
CA ASP A 56 -17.48 -7.35 -15.50
C ASP A 56 -16.50 -7.94 -16.51
N GLY A 57 -16.16 -9.20 -16.34
CA GLY A 57 -15.30 -9.93 -17.27
C GLY A 57 -13.83 -10.02 -16.87
N ARG A 58 -12.97 -10.19 -17.88
CA ARG A 58 -11.54 -10.38 -17.67
C ARG A 58 -10.82 -9.03 -17.59
N VAL A 59 -9.96 -8.85 -16.57
CA VAL A 59 -9.04 -7.72 -16.49
C VAL A 59 -7.93 -7.90 -17.52
N CYS A 60 -7.75 -6.88 -18.35
CA CYS A 60 -6.67 -6.76 -19.32
C CYS A 60 -5.93 -5.44 -19.05
N LEU A 61 -4.95 -5.50 -18.16
CA LEU A 61 -4.22 -4.35 -17.64
C LEU A 61 -2.96 -4.08 -18.47
N ALA A 62 -2.67 -2.80 -18.70
CA ALA A 62 -1.40 -2.34 -19.23
C ALA A 62 -0.76 -1.31 -18.29
N TRP A 63 0.51 -1.54 -17.92
CA TRP A 63 1.31 -0.53 -17.25
C TRP A 63 1.70 0.58 -18.23
N ASN A 64 1.66 1.81 -17.73
CA ASN A 64 2.14 2.98 -18.46
C ASN A 64 3.16 3.73 -17.60
N VAL A 65 4.42 3.69 -18.00
CA VAL A 65 5.51 4.37 -17.30
C VAL A 65 5.37 5.89 -17.48
N ILE A 66 5.17 6.60 -16.36
CA ILE A 66 5.08 8.06 -16.28
C ILE A 66 6.32 8.57 -15.55
N SER A 67 7.37 8.87 -16.29
CA SER A 67 8.64 9.37 -15.72
C SER A 67 8.53 10.81 -15.22
N PHE A 68 7.75 11.63 -15.90
CA PHE A 68 7.50 13.04 -15.58
C PHE A 68 6.01 13.34 -15.73
N LYS A 69 5.51 14.34 -15.04
CA LYS A 69 4.09 14.71 -15.06
C LYS A 69 3.58 14.99 -16.48
N GLU A 70 4.42 15.60 -17.31
CA GLU A 70 4.13 15.92 -18.71
C GLU A 70 3.99 14.66 -19.59
N SER A 71 4.57 13.52 -19.18
CA SER A 71 4.47 12.25 -19.91
C SER A 71 3.03 11.74 -20.01
N ASN A 72 2.13 12.21 -19.14
CA ASN A 72 0.71 11.89 -19.21
C ASN A 72 0.07 12.32 -20.55
N GLU A 73 0.59 13.36 -21.20
CA GLU A 73 0.07 13.90 -22.45
C GLU A 73 0.23 12.93 -23.64
N PHE A 74 1.12 11.95 -23.54
CA PHE A 74 1.35 10.97 -24.61
C PHE A 74 0.31 9.83 -24.63
N MET A 75 -0.47 9.66 -23.56
CA MET A 75 -1.40 8.55 -23.40
C MET A 75 -2.44 8.43 -24.53
N PRO A 76 -3.07 9.51 -25.01
CA PRO A 76 -4.05 9.37 -26.09
C PRO A 76 -3.47 8.75 -27.36
N GLY A 77 -2.19 9.07 -27.67
CA GLY A 77 -1.47 8.47 -28.80
C GLY A 77 -1.20 6.98 -28.63
N MET A 78 -1.00 6.52 -27.41
CA MET A 78 -0.73 5.12 -27.08
C MET A 78 -2.00 4.25 -27.20
N LEU A 79 -3.18 4.84 -27.10
CA LEU A 79 -4.46 4.12 -27.22
C LEU A 79 -4.83 3.84 -28.68
N VAL A 80 -4.20 4.47 -29.65
CA VAL A 80 -4.51 4.29 -31.05
C VAL A 80 -4.31 2.83 -31.48
N GLY A 81 -5.40 2.17 -31.88
CA GLY A 81 -5.40 0.76 -32.27
C GLY A 81 -5.46 -0.26 -31.13
N THR A 82 -5.51 0.19 -29.87
CA THR A 82 -5.66 -0.68 -28.69
C THR A 82 -7.13 -1.12 -28.57
N LYS A 83 -7.37 -2.43 -28.48
CA LYS A 83 -8.74 -2.97 -28.44
C LYS A 83 -9.05 -3.86 -27.25
N ALA A 84 -8.04 -4.35 -26.55
CA ALA A 84 -8.22 -5.38 -25.52
C ALA A 84 -7.98 -4.86 -24.09
N ILE A 85 -7.31 -3.72 -23.94
CA ILE A 85 -6.98 -3.15 -22.63
C ILE A 85 -8.23 -2.49 -22.05
N ASN A 86 -8.53 -2.82 -20.80
CA ASN A 86 -9.65 -2.22 -20.06
C ASN A 86 -9.20 -1.61 -18.71
N VAL A 87 -7.92 -1.76 -18.36
CA VAL A 87 -7.30 -1.11 -17.21
C VAL A 87 -5.96 -0.51 -17.62
N LEU A 88 -5.75 0.76 -17.28
CA LEU A 88 -4.47 1.43 -17.40
C LEU A 88 -3.86 1.62 -16.00
N ALA A 89 -2.61 1.21 -15.85
CA ALA A 89 -1.86 1.32 -14.60
C ALA A 89 -0.67 2.28 -14.76
N PRO A 90 -0.91 3.61 -14.67
CA PRO A 90 0.16 4.60 -14.76
C PRO A 90 1.00 4.63 -13.49
N THR A 91 2.31 4.76 -13.61
CA THR A 91 3.25 4.86 -12.49
C THR A 91 3.24 6.28 -11.91
N TRP A 92 2.25 6.56 -11.07
CA TRP A 92 1.97 7.90 -10.59
C TRP A 92 2.45 8.20 -9.18
N PHE A 93 2.43 7.19 -8.32
CA PHE A 93 2.70 7.34 -6.89
C PHE A 93 4.02 6.68 -6.56
N THR A 94 5.11 7.46 -6.55
CA THR A 94 6.44 6.95 -6.29
C THR A 94 6.89 7.32 -4.89
N LEU A 95 7.30 6.34 -4.09
CA LEU A 95 7.93 6.58 -2.79
C LEU A 95 9.24 7.34 -2.98
N ASP A 96 9.40 8.48 -2.33
CA ASP A 96 10.50 9.42 -2.52
C ASP A 96 11.30 9.72 -1.24
N SER A 97 10.98 9.04 -0.14
CA SER A 97 11.71 9.13 1.13
C SER A 97 11.56 7.87 1.98
N GLU A 98 12.46 7.71 2.96
CA GLU A 98 12.41 6.67 3.98
C GLU A 98 11.16 6.80 4.88
N ASP A 99 10.64 8.01 5.03
CA ASP A 99 9.44 8.32 5.82
C ASP A 99 8.12 8.08 5.06
N GLY A 100 8.17 7.57 3.82
CA GLY A 100 7.00 7.30 3.00
C GLY A 100 6.37 8.54 2.36
N ASP A 101 7.15 9.56 2.03
CA ASP A 101 6.69 10.65 1.16
C ASP A 101 6.47 10.11 -0.26
N ILE A 102 5.47 10.65 -0.95
CA ILE A 102 5.06 10.19 -2.27
C ILE A 102 5.14 11.33 -3.28
N ASP A 103 5.95 11.14 -4.33
CA ASP A 103 5.86 11.97 -5.54
C ASP A 103 4.62 11.55 -6.35
N ASN A 104 3.76 12.53 -6.65
CA ASN A 104 2.48 12.30 -7.31
C ASN A 104 2.42 12.93 -8.71
N LYS A 105 2.36 12.10 -9.72
CA LYS A 105 2.32 12.47 -11.13
C LYS A 105 0.91 12.36 -11.75
N ALA A 106 -0.15 12.12 -10.96
CA ALA A 106 -1.50 11.89 -11.44
C ALA A 106 -2.05 13.07 -12.27
N SER A 107 -2.81 12.74 -13.31
CA SER A 107 -3.38 13.68 -14.27
C SER A 107 -4.87 13.46 -14.48
N ARG A 108 -5.67 14.53 -14.30
CA ARG A 108 -7.12 14.47 -14.55
C ARG A 108 -7.46 14.28 -16.03
N ASP A 109 -6.65 14.84 -16.94
CA ASP A 109 -6.87 14.70 -18.37
C ASP A 109 -6.60 13.27 -18.84
N TYR A 110 -5.58 12.62 -18.24
CA TYR A 110 -5.32 11.19 -18.45
C TYR A 110 -6.53 10.34 -18.04
N ILE A 111 -7.03 10.56 -16.81
CA ILE A 111 -8.18 9.81 -16.27
C ILE A 111 -9.41 10.02 -17.14
N LYS A 112 -9.69 11.28 -17.48
CA LYS A 112 -10.82 11.59 -18.36
C LYS A 112 -10.71 10.86 -19.70
N THR A 113 -9.53 10.85 -20.30
CA THR A 113 -9.31 10.16 -21.58
C THR A 113 -9.47 8.64 -21.44
N ALA A 114 -8.98 8.04 -20.35
CA ALA A 114 -9.16 6.62 -20.07
C ALA A 114 -10.66 6.28 -19.92
N HIS A 115 -11.38 7.03 -19.11
CA HIS A 115 -12.82 6.83 -18.89
C HIS A 115 -13.65 7.04 -20.17
N ASP A 116 -13.33 8.05 -20.98
CA ASP A 116 -13.99 8.29 -22.28
C ASP A 116 -13.80 7.09 -23.24
N ASN A 117 -12.75 6.29 -23.04
CA ASN A 117 -12.49 5.06 -23.80
C ASN A 117 -12.96 3.78 -23.07
N GLY A 118 -13.72 3.89 -21.98
CA GLY A 118 -14.27 2.78 -21.22
C GLY A 118 -13.23 1.99 -20.40
N MET A 119 -12.10 2.60 -20.07
CA MET A 119 -11.02 1.99 -19.31
C MET A 119 -11.04 2.49 -17.86
N GLN A 120 -10.75 1.61 -16.90
CA GLN A 120 -10.44 1.99 -15.53
C GLN A 120 -8.99 2.45 -15.41
N VAL A 121 -8.69 3.23 -14.36
CA VAL A 121 -7.34 3.66 -14.03
C VAL A 121 -6.98 3.14 -12.64
N TRP A 122 -5.90 2.35 -12.57
CA TRP A 122 -5.32 1.85 -11.32
C TRP A 122 -3.93 2.45 -11.15
N GLY A 123 -3.81 3.49 -10.32
CA GLY A 123 -2.54 4.17 -10.10
C GLY A 123 -1.50 3.21 -9.47
N VAL A 124 -0.29 3.15 -10.03
CA VAL A 124 0.78 2.35 -9.44
C VAL A 124 1.40 3.11 -8.28
N LEU A 125 1.54 2.43 -7.15
CA LEU A 125 2.40 2.81 -6.04
C LEU A 125 3.70 2.00 -6.15
N ASP A 126 4.79 2.67 -6.44
CA ASP A 126 6.12 2.08 -6.61
C ASP A 126 7.18 2.74 -5.70
N ASN A 127 8.35 2.10 -5.55
CA ASN A 127 9.48 2.61 -4.78
C ASN A 127 10.78 2.73 -5.59
N PHE A 128 10.74 2.63 -6.91
CA PHE A 128 11.94 2.55 -7.75
C PHE A 128 12.04 3.65 -8.82
N GLN A 129 10.99 4.43 -9.05
CA GLN A 129 10.99 5.53 -10.04
C GLN A 129 11.25 6.91 -9.42
N ASN A 130 11.87 6.94 -8.23
CA ASN A 130 12.24 8.18 -7.55
C ASN A 130 13.50 8.82 -8.15
N HIS A 131 13.82 10.01 -7.68
CA HIS A 131 14.87 10.86 -8.26
C HIS A 131 16.31 10.36 -7.97
N ASP A 132 16.53 9.55 -6.94
CA ASP A 132 17.84 9.07 -6.52
C ASP A 132 18.10 7.58 -6.78
N GLY A 133 17.11 6.85 -7.30
CA GLY A 133 17.21 5.45 -7.67
C GLY A 133 17.31 4.48 -6.48
N ARG A 134 16.94 4.91 -5.28
CA ARG A 134 16.90 4.06 -4.07
C ARG A 134 15.56 3.33 -4.00
N LEU A 135 15.59 2.11 -3.43
CA LEU A 135 14.37 1.37 -3.08
C LEU A 135 13.99 1.74 -1.65
N TYR A 136 13.02 2.63 -1.49
CA TYR A 136 12.53 3.01 -0.17
C TYR A 136 11.55 1.97 0.37
N THR A 137 11.96 1.25 1.43
CA THR A 137 11.15 0.27 2.15
C THR A 137 11.02 0.58 3.65
N GLN A 138 11.83 1.51 4.17
CA GLN A 138 11.93 1.83 5.60
C GLN A 138 10.61 2.32 6.21
N PHE A 139 9.71 2.89 5.41
CA PHE A 139 8.36 3.28 5.88
C PHE A 139 7.57 2.10 6.42
N LEU A 140 7.92 0.86 6.01
CA LEU A 140 7.27 -0.36 6.50
C LEU A 140 7.61 -0.67 7.96
N GLU A 141 8.80 -0.27 8.44
CA GLU A 141 9.29 -0.60 9.78
C GLU A 141 8.40 -0.04 10.90
N THR A 142 7.60 0.98 10.61
CA THR A 142 6.76 1.62 11.60
C THR A 142 5.30 1.67 11.17
N TYR A 143 4.40 1.44 12.11
CA TYR A 143 2.96 1.62 11.89
C TYR A 143 2.63 3.03 11.34
N ALA A 144 3.28 4.07 11.87
CA ALA A 144 3.07 5.45 11.42
C ALA A 144 3.48 5.65 9.95
N GLY A 145 4.58 5.05 9.51
CA GLY A 145 5.04 5.09 8.12
C GLY A 145 4.04 4.38 7.20
N ARG A 146 3.62 3.16 7.55
CA ARG A 146 2.61 2.40 6.79
C ARG A 146 1.31 3.19 6.66
N GLN A 147 0.79 3.70 7.78
CA GLN A 147 -0.45 4.50 7.78
C GLN A 147 -0.34 5.79 6.98
N LYS A 148 0.82 6.45 6.98
CA LYS A 148 1.07 7.64 6.17
C LYS A 148 0.95 7.33 4.68
N VAL A 149 1.59 6.25 4.21
CA VAL A 149 1.55 5.83 2.81
C VAL A 149 0.13 5.44 2.41
N ILE A 150 -0.53 4.57 3.18
CA ILE A 150 -1.91 4.13 2.93
C ILE A 150 -2.85 5.34 2.84
N LYS A 151 -2.82 6.21 3.84
CA LYS A 151 -3.68 7.40 3.88
C LYS A 151 -3.45 8.30 2.67
N THR A 152 -2.19 8.59 2.34
CA THR A 152 -1.84 9.45 1.21
C THR A 152 -2.36 8.88 -0.10
N VAL A 153 -2.12 7.60 -0.36
CA VAL A 153 -2.55 6.94 -1.61
C VAL A 153 -4.07 6.87 -1.71
N VAL A 154 -4.76 6.53 -0.62
CA VAL A 154 -6.23 6.48 -0.60
C VAL A 154 -6.85 7.87 -0.82
N GLU A 155 -6.33 8.90 -0.14
CA GLU A 155 -6.80 10.28 -0.32
C GLU A 155 -6.62 10.75 -1.76
N GLU A 156 -5.48 10.47 -2.39
CA GLU A 156 -5.23 10.83 -3.78
C GLU A 156 -6.10 10.01 -4.74
N ALA A 157 -6.29 8.71 -4.50
CA ALA A 157 -7.20 7.88 -5.29
C ALA A 157 -8.64 8.42 -5.29
N LEU A 158 -9.15 8.79 -4.12
CA LEU A 158 -10.48 9.38 -3.96
C LEU A 158 -10.58 10.76 -4.62
N LYS A 159 -9.59 11.60 -4.44
CA LYS A 159 -9.49 12.96 -5.02
C LYS A 159 -9.50 12.94 -6.55
N TYR A 160 -8.83 11.98 -7.14
CA TYR A 160 -8.77 11.82 -8.59
C TYR A 160 -9.92 10.96 -9.14
N GLY A 161 -10.55 10.14 -8.31
CA GLY A 161 -11.66 9.26 -8.71
C GLY A 161 -11.19 8.06 -9.55
N ILE A 162 -9.99 7.55 -9.27
CA ILE A 162 -9.48 6.31 -9.88
C ILE A 162 -10.08 5.08 -9.20
N GLU A 163 -10.12 3.96 -9.92
CA GLU A 163 -10.82 2.75 -9.49
C GLU A 163 -9.95 1.79 -8.67
N GLY A 164 -8.63 1.93 -8.72
CA GLY A 164 -7.75 1.01 -8.02
C GLY A 164 -6.34 1.55 -7.80
N ILE A 165 -5.62 0.83 -6.95
CA ILE A 165 -4.18 1.00 -6.73
C ILE A 165 -3.51 -0.33 -7.08
N ASN A 166 -2.45 -0.25 -7.87
CA ASN A 166 -1.55 -1.36 -8.15
C ASN A 166 -0.30 -1.17 -7.31
N VAL A 167 -0.10 -2.01 -6.30
CA VAL A 167 1.07 -1.92 -5.41
C VAL A 167 2.23 -2.69 -6.02
N ASP A 168 3.35 -2.01 -6.23
CA ASP A 168 4.56 -2.52 -6.87
C ASP A 168 5.81 -2.08 -6.08
N ILE A 169 5.96 -2.65 -4.89
CA ILE A 169 7.08 -2.37 -3.98
C ILE A 169 8.13 -3.46 -4.15
N GLU A 170 9.31 -3.07 -4.57
CA GLU A 170 10.43 -3.96 -4.85
C GLU A 170 11.51 -3.93 -3.76
N GLY A 171 12.36 -4.97 -3.76
CA GLY A 171 13.52 -5.05 -2.87
C GLY A 171 13.21 -5.38 -1.43
N LEU A 172 12.02 -5.90 -1.14
CA LEU A 172 11.63 -6.35 0.20
C LEU A 172 12.53 -7.46 0.70
N THR A 173 12.95 -7.35 1.95
CA THR A 173 13.64 -8.42 2.67
C THR A 173 12.62 -9.37 3.32
N GLU A 174 13.09 -10.55 3.74
CA GLU A 174 12.25 -11.49 4.48
C GLU A 174 11.72 -10.90 5.80
N ALA A 175 12.49 -10.01 6.43
CA ALA A 175 12.10 -9.35 7.68
C ALA A 175 10.97 -8.32 7.48
N GLU A 176 10.90 -7.67 6.32
CA GLU A 176 9.88 -6.67 5.98
C GLU A 176 8.56 -7.31 5.48
N GLY A 177 8.59 -8.59 5.14
CA GLY A 177 7.43 -9.29 4.60
C GLY A 177 6.17 -9.21 5.48
N PRO A 178 6.24 -9.47 6.80
CA PRO A 178 5.10 -9.33 7.71
C PRO A 178 4.51 -7.92 7.72
N ASP A 179 5.36 -6.89 7.80
CA ASP A 179 4.94 -5.48 7.83
C ASP A 179 4.29 -5.05 6.51
N PHE A 180 4.75 -5.63 5.39
CA PHE A 180 4.15 -5.38 4.08
C PHE A 180 2.76 -6.02 3.94
N VAL A 181 2.51 -7.15 4.60
CA VAL A 181 1.23 -7.89 4.52
C VAL A 181 0.18 -7.31 5.46
N GLU A 182 0.59 -6.67 6.58
CA GLU A 182 -0.32 -5.98 7.49
C GLU A 182 -1.12 -4.88 6.77
#